data_0f449bb2fee25eab82859a98ca4545ac
#
_entry.id   0f449bb2fee25eab82859a98ca4545ac
#
_cell.length_a   1.000
_cell.length_b   1.000
_cell.length_c   1.000
_cell.angle_alpha   90.00
_cell.angle_beta   90.00
_cell.angle_gamma   90.00
#
_symmetry.space_group_name_H-M   'P 1'
#
loop_
_entity.id
_entity.type
_entity.pdbx_description
1 polymer ?
#
loop_
_entity_poly.entity_id
_entity_poly.type
_entity_poly.pdbx_seq_one_letter_code
_entity_poly.pdbx_strand_id
1 'polypeptide(L)'
;MRRPMHRGISLAAVLAAALVLPAAQAAPAQAAPAEPASAQQQAPAPPASDEAVYREPQPVVTRDARAVLDRMTAYLNGLDSFTVEAQVSRDETLPFGYKLQNNETARMTVQRPNRMRVDVDGDIKHRSYYYDGTTLTMLAPDEGVYASTPAPATVGEVVNGLLNNGVELPLIDVLRQGFQGSLLEGVRFGLLVGESTIDGVLTDHLAFRQPTIDWQLWVAKNGQPRKLLITTRYEVGDPQYQANLSWTEKPRIPADTFRFTAPKGAREIQFHSMRGTPSAGE
;
A
#
# COMPACT_ATOMS: atom_id res chain seq x y z
N MET A 1 -5.38 43.21 -7.28
CA MET A 1 -4.98 42.24 -6.24
C MET A 1 -4.54 40.96 -6.94
N ARG A 2 -3.23 40.67 -6.97
CA ARG A 2 -2.62 39.53 -7.66
C ARG A 2 -2.53 38.38 -6.69
N ARG A 3 -3.12 37.21 -7.02
CA ARG A 3 -2.98 35.97 -6.26
C ARG A 3 -1.62 35.29 -6.58
N PRO A 4 -0.90 34.75 -5.62
CA PRO A 4 0.33 34.00 -5.87
C PRO A 4 0.05 32.62 -6.44
N MET A 5 0.80 32.27 -7.47
CA MET A 5 0.88 30.92 -8.07
C MET A 5 1.58 29.98 -7.09
N HIS A 6 0.90 28.95 -6.63
CA HIS A 6 1.55 27.80 -6.01
C HIS A 6 2.07 26.87 -7.11
N ARG A 7 3.40 26.80 -7.22
CA ARG A 7 4.10 25.81 -8.04
C ARG A 7 4.02 24.46 -7.36
N GLY A 8 3.41 23.47 -7.99
CA GLY A 8 3.45 22.09 -7.60
C GLY A 8 4.88 21.57 -7.57
N ILE A 9 5.29 20.98 -6.47
CA ILE A 9 6.55 20.27 -6.33
C ILE A 9 6.26 18.81 -6.68
N SER A 10 6.78 18.37 -7.83
CA SER A 10 6.83 16.96 -8.21
C SER A 10 7.82 16.23 -7.29
N LEU A 11 7.35 15.27 -6.54
CA LEU A 11 8.21 14.35 -5.80
C LEU A 11 8.60 13.18 -6.72
N ALA A 12 9.72 13.33 -7.40
CA ALA A 12 10.42 12.23 -8.06
C ALA A 12 11.90 12.38 -7.78
N ALA A 13 12.52 11.29 -7.40
CA ALA A 13 13.95 11.04 -7.27
C ALA A 13 14.49 10.89 -5.85
N VAL A 14 14.47 9.66 -5.36
CA VAL A 14 15.48 9.19 -4.39
C VAL A 14 16.73 8.86 -5.19
N LEU A 15 17.71 9.76 -5.16
CA LEU A 15 19.04 9.56 -5.73
C LEU A 15 19.92 8.92 -4.65
N ALA A 16 20.41 7.70 -4.91
CA ALA A 16 21.45 7.06 -4.11
C ALA A 16 22.75 7.85 -4.29
N ALA A 17 23.21 8.51 -3.24
CA ALA A 17 24.53 9.12 -3.20
C ALA A 17 25.58 8.07 -2.84
N ALA A 18 26.40 7.66 -3.81
CA ALA A 18 27.61 6.89 -3.58
C ALA A 18 28.68 7.79 -2.94
N LEU A 19 29.07 7.50 -1.70
CA LEU A 19 30.23 8.13 -1.06
C LEU A 19 31.50 7.61 -1.72
N VAL A 20 32.21 8.48 -2.43
CA VAL A 20 33.58 8.27 -2.86
C VAL A 20 34.51 8.75 -1.74
N LEU A 21 35.21 7.83 -1.09
CA LEU A 21 36.30 8.13 -0.15
C LEU A 21 37.57 8.45 -0.93
N PRO A 22 38.30 9.52 -0.58
CA PRO A 22 39.60 9.78 -1.20
C PRO A 22 40.66 8.81 -0.70
N ALA A 23 41.46 8.28 -1.63
CA ALA A 23 42.61 7.45 -1.35
C ALA A 23 43.71 8.27 -0.64
N ALA A 24 44.06 7.85 0.56
CA ALA A 24 45.24 8.38 1.26
C ALA A 24 46.49 7.80 0.66
N GLN A 25 47.38 8.65 0.20
CA GLN A 25 48.74 8.30 -0.27
C GLN A 25 49.62 7.91 0.92
N ALA A 26 50.21 6.72 0.82
CA ALA A 26 51.20 6.24 1.80
C ALA A 26 52.57 6.89 1.58
N ALA A 27 53.15 7.46 2.64
CA ALA A 27 54.53 7.90 2.69
C ALA A 27 55.46 6.69 2.96
N PRO A 28 56.71 6.71 2.48
CA PRO A 28 57.62 5.57 2.63
C PRO A 28 58.16 5.46 4.07
N ALA A 29 58.08 4.28 4.66
CA ALA A 29 58.59 3.95 5.96
C ALA A 29 60.11 3.70 5.90
N GLN A 30 60.86 4.39 6.77
CA GLN A 30 62.26 4.13 7.04
C GLN A 30 62.42 2.84 7.86
N ALA A 31 63.41 2.02 7.48
CA ALA A 31 63.73 0.78 8.15
C ALA A 31 64.44 1.06 9.48
N ALA A 32 63.96 0.47 10.58
CA ALA A 32 64.67 0.38 11.87
C ALA A 32 65.29 -1.02 12.05
N PRO A 33 66.40 -1.15 12.85
CA PRO A 33 67.16 -2.36 12.87
C PRO A 33 66.53 -3.50 13.67
N ALA A 34 66.89 -4.72 13.26
CA ALA A 34 66.35 -5.98 13.78
C ALA A 34 66.84 -6.26 15.21
N GLU A 35 65.92 -6.53 16.12
CA GLU A 35 66.18 -7.17 17.42
C GLU A 35 65.91 -8.70 17.34
N PRO A 36 66.57 -9.51 18.20
CA PRO A 36 66.59 -10.96 18.03
C PRO A 36 65.32 -11.65 18.47
N ALA A 37 65.01 -12.69 17.77
CA ALA A 37 63.79 -13.52 17.90
C ALA A 37 63.62 -14.08 19.33
N SER A 38 62.57 -13.62 20.03
CA SER A 38 62.05 -14.29 21.21
C SER A 38 61.02 -15.34 20.77
N ALA A 39 61.16 -16.56 21.29
CA ALA A 39 60.25 -17.66 21.02
C ALA A 39 58.80 -17.28 21.32
N GLN A 40 57.98 -17.15 20.32
CA GLN A 40 56.53 -16.96 20.47
C GLN A 40 55.94 -18.26 20.95
N GLN A 41 55.50 -18.29 22.21
CA GLN A 41 54.53 -19.27 22.70
C GLN A 41 53.23 -19.02 21.94
N GLN A 42 52.88 -19.99 21.09
CA GLN A 42 51.62 -19.99 20.36
C GLN A 42 50.46 -20.04 21.37
N ALA A 43 49.73 -18.94 21.52
CA ALA A 43 48.50 -18.93 22.28
C ALA A 43 47.51 -19.96 21.68
N PRO A 44 46.74 -20.70 22.51
CA PRO A 44 45.77 -21.63 22.01
C PRO A 44 44.78 -20.83 21.14
N ALA A 45 44.44 -21.40 19.96
CA ALA A 45 43.46 -20.84 19.06
C ALA A 45 42.17 -20.61 19.82
N PRO A 46 41.48 -19.46 19.64
CA PRO A 46 40.17 -19.25 20.24
C PRO A 46 39.27 -20.39 19.77
N PRO A 47 38.34 -20.89 20.66
CA PRO A 47 37.39 -21.90 20.25
C PRO A 47 36.62 -21.37 19.05
N ALA A 48 36.44 -22.24 18.04
CA ALA A 48 35.61 -21.93 16.88
C ALA A 48 34.30 -21.33 17.39
N SER A 49 34.08 -20.06 17.11
CA SER A 49 32.83 -19.41 17.38
C SER A 49 31.79 -20.20 16.59
N ASP A 50 30.88 -20.90 17.29
CA ASP A 50 29.62 -21.28 16.70
C ASP A 50 29.02 -19.97 16.17
N GLU A 51 29.26 -19.66 14.90
CA GLU A 51 28.46 -18.68 14.18
C GLU A 51 27.03 -19.24 14.24
N ALA A 52 26.30 -18.78 15.24
CA ALA A 52 24.87 -19.01 15.31
C ALA A 52 24.32 -18.41 14.01
N VAL A 53 24.12 -19.30 13.03
CA VAL A 53 23.50 -18.92 11.75
C VAL A 53 22.16 -18.26 12.13
N TYR A 54 22.12 -16.93 12.04
CA TYR A 54 20.90 -16.18 12.29
C TYR A 54 19.85 -16.67 11.28
N ARG A 55 19.01 -17.57 11.74
CA ARG A 55 17.83 -18.01 10.95
C ARG A 55 16.76 -16.96 11.18
N GLU A 56 16.39 -16.28 10.12
CA GLU A 56 15.25 -15.36 10.15
C GLU A 56 14.03 -16.12 10.72
N PRO A 57 13.35 -15.56 11.76
CA PRO A 57 12.21 -16.24 12.37
C PRO A 57 11.17 -16.58 11.29
N GLN A 58 10.69 -17.80 11.27
CA GLN A 58 9.64 -18.20 10.34
C GLN A 58 8.39 -17.35 10.59
N PRO A 59 7.66 -16.95 9.54
CA PRO A 59 6.43 -16.19 9.68
C PRO A 59 5.44 -16.93 10.57
N VAL A 60 4.96 -16.26 11.63
CA VAL A 60 4.01 -16.84 12.57
C VAL A 60 2.69 -16.06 12.48
N VAL A 61 1.69 -16.67 11.85
CA VAL A 61 0.31 -16.19 11.88
C VAL A 61 -0.52 -17.21 12.64
N THR A 62 -1.15 -16.77 13.75
CA THR A 62 -1.94 -17.65 14.60
C THR A 62 -3.10 -18.27 13.83
N ARG A 63 -3.53 -19.48 14.28
CA ARG A 63 -4.65 -20.19 13.69
C ARG A 63 -5.94 -19.36 13.73
N ASP A 64 -6.18 -18.67 14.84
CA ASP A 64 -7.39 -17.87 15.04
C ASP A 64 -7.41 -16.65 14.10
N ALA A 65 -6.26 -15.98 13.90
CA ALA A 65 -6.16 -14.88 12.94
C ALA A 65 -6.44 -15.36 11.51
N ARG A 66 -5.93 -16.53 11.12
CA ARG A 66 -6.22 -17.13 9.81
C ARG A 66 -7.72 -17.43 9.65
N ALA A 67 -8.36 -18.02 10.66
CA ALA A 67 -9.78 -18.35 10.61
C ALA A 67 -10.67 -17.11 10.41
N VAL A 68 -10.29 -15.97 11.00
CA VAL A 68 -11.01 -14.69 10.79
C VAL A 68 -10.81 -14.20 9.36
N LEU A 69 -9.58 -14.25 8.82
CA LEU A 69 -9.30 -13.86 7.43
C LEU A 69 -10.01 -14.76 6.43
N ASP A 70 -10.06 -16.08 6.67
CA ASP A 70 -10.78 -17.03 5.82
C ASP A 70 -12.29 -16.72 5.79
N ARG A 71 -12.86 -16.38 6.94
CA ARG A 71 -14.26 -15.94 7.03
C ARG A 71 -14.50 -14.64 6.26
N MET A 72 -13.59 -13.67 6.34
CA MET A 72 -13.65 -12.43 5.57
C MET A 72 -13.55 -12.71 4.07
N THR A 73 -12.64 -13.59 3.66
CA THR A 73 -12.48 -13.99 2.27
C THR A 73 -13.76 -14.63 1.74
N ALA A 74 -14.37 -15.54 2.50
CA ALA A 74 -15.63 -16.17 2.14
C ALA A 74 -16.76 -15.14 1.99
N TYR A 75 -16.87 -14.16 2.91
CA TYR A 75 -17.82 -13.08 2.83
C TYR A 75 -17.63 -12.26 1.55
N LEU A 76 -16.42 -11.76 1.29
CA LEU A 76 -16.11 -10.92 0.12
C LEU A 76 -16.34 -11.67 -1.21
N ASN A 77 -16.00 -12.97 -1.27
CA ASN A 77 -16.22 -13.80 -2.45
C ASN A 77 -17.70 -14.11 -2.71
N GLY A 78 -18.51 -14.10 -1.66
CA GLY A 78 -19.97 -14.31 -1.76
C GLY A 78 -20.77 -13.10 -2.25
N LEU A 79 -20.12 -11.94 -2.44
CA LEU A 79 -20.78 -10.72 -2.88
C LEU A 79 -20.81 -10.63 -4.41
N ASP A 80 -21.99 -10.75 -5.03
CA ASP A 80 -22.18 -10.51 -6.47
C ASP A 80 -22.23 -9.02 -6.80
N SER A 81 -22.90 -8.23 -5.93
CA SER A 81 -22.95 -6.78 -6.04
C SER A 81 -22.95 -6.13 -4.67
N PHE A 82 -22.25 -5.03 -4.54
CA PHE A 82 -22.15 -4.28 -3.29
C PHE A 82 -21.73 -2.83 -3.51
N THR A 83 -22.03 -2.00 -2.53
CA THR A 83 -21.39 -0.68 -2.34
C THR A 83 -20.70 -0.68 -1.00
N VAL A 84 -19.44 -0.24 -0.98
CA VAL A 84 -18.71 0.06 0.23
C VAL A 84 -18.35 1.54 0.26
N GLU A 85 -18.61 2.18 1.37
CA GLU A 85 -18.17 3.54 1.66
C GLU A 85 -17.09 3.49 2.72
N ALA A 86 -16.02 4.24 2.49
CA ALA A 86 -14.93 4.39 3.43
C ALA A 86 -14.78 5.85 3.85
N GLN A 87 -14.74 6.06 5.16
CA GLN A 87 -14.23 7.29 5.74
C GLN A 87 -12.75 7.07 6.02
N VAL A 88 -11.90 7.75 5.26
CA VAL A 88 -10.45 7.58 5.30
C VAL A 88 -9.81 8.78 5.95
N SER A 89 -8.83 8.53 6.81
CA SER A 89 -7.88 9.55 7.27
C SER A 89 -6.46 9.05 7.03
N ARG A 90 -5.60 9.96 6.56
CA ARG A 90 -4.20 9.69 6.23
C ARG A 90 -3.32 10.76 6.82
N ASP A 91 -2.27 10.35 7.52
CA ASP A 91 -1.21 11.26 7.96
C ASP A 91 -0.27 11.57 6.79
N GLU A 92 0.06 12.85 6.64
CA GLU A 92 1.17 13.34 5.84
C GLU A 92 2.19 13.97 6.79
N THR A 93 3.45 13.53 6.72
CA THR A 93 4.50 14.11 7.54
C THR A 93 5.20 15.20 6.75
N LEU A 94 4.97 16.45 7.17
CA LEU A 94 5.63 17.62 6.59
C LEU A 94 7.09 17.73 7.05
N PRO A 95 7.92 18.57 6.41
CA PRO A 95 9.24 18.93 6.92
C PRO A 95 9.16 19.31 8.40
N PHE A 96 10.17 18.93 9.17
CA PHE A 96 10.25 19.13 10.64
C PHE A 96 9.39 18.17 11.49
N GLY A 97 8.83 17.12 10.89
CA GLY A 97 8.08 16.10 11.62
C GLY A 97 6.67 16.51 12.03
N TYR A 98 6.12 17.62 11.51
CA TYR A 98 4.74 17.98 11.73
C TYR A 98 3.81 17.03 10.96
N LYS A 99 2.86 16.41 11.65
CA LYS A 99 1.85 15.55 11.03
C LYS A 99 0.61 16.34 10.68
N LEU A 100 0.26 16.34 9.40
CA LEU A 100 -0.99 16.83 8.88
C LEU A 100 -1.90 15.64 8.60
N GLN A 101 -3.14 15.68 9.06
CA GLN A 101 -4.13 14.67 8.74
C GLN A 101 -5.02 15.14 7.59
N ASN A 102 -5.05 14.39 6.51
CA ASN A 102 -5.93 14.58 5.37
C ASN A 102 -7.07 13.57 5.43
N ASN A 103 -8.27 14.00 5.04
CA ASN A 103 -9.46 13.16 5.04
C ASN A 103 -9.98 12.98 3.61
N GLU A 104 -10.57 11.81 3.36
CA GLU A 104 -11.27 11.53 2.12
C GLU A 104 -12.43 10.57 2.37
N THR A 105 -13.45 10.68 1.55
CA THR A 105 -14.55 9.71 1.45
C THR A 105 -14.38 8.95 0.15
N ALA A 106 -14.32 7.62 0.21
CA ALA A 106 -14.31 6.78 -0.97
C ALA A 106 -15.59 5.95 -1.01
N ARG A 107 -16.26 5.96 -2.15
CA ARG A 107 -17.41 5.09 -2.43
C ARG A 107 -17.06 4.17 -3.58
N MET A 108 -17.12 2.88 -3.35
CA MET A 108 -16.92 1.88 -4.40
C MET A 108 -18.19 1.07 -4.58
N THR A 109 -18.71 1.04 -5.81
CA THR A 109 -19.81 0.19 -6.23
C THR A 109 -19.30 -0.85 -7.20
N VAL A 110 -19.57 -2.12 -6.91
CA VAL A 110 -19.14 -3.26 -7.71
C VAL A 110 -20.36 -4.09 -8.12
N GLN A 111 -20.36 -4.53 -9.36
CA GLN A 111 -21.23 -5.58 -9.88
C GLN A 111 -20.35 -6.58 -10.62
N ARG A 112 -20.17 -7.75 -10.01
CA ARG A 112 -19.35 -8.81 -10.61
C ARG A 112 -20.00 -9.35 -11.88
N PRO A 113 -19.22 -9.86 -12.84
CA PRO A 113 -17.76 -10.02 -12.77
C PRO A 113 -16.96 -8.78 -13.22
N ASN A 114 -17.57 -7.79 -13.86
CA ASN A 114 -16.84 -6.85 -14.70
C ASN A 114 -17.37 -5.41 -14.68
N ARG A 115 -17.96 -4.97 -13.58
CA ARG A 115 -18.40 -3.58 -13.44
C ARG A 115 -17.95 -3.00 -12.11
N MET A 116 -17.36 -1.82 -12.15
CA MET A 116 -16.89 -1.11 -10.96
C MET A 116 -16.97 0.39 -11.18
N ARG A 117 -17.36 1.11 -10.14
CA ARG A 117 -17.20 2.55 -10.04
C ARG A 117 -16.60 2.88 -8.69
N VAL A 118 -15.60 3.76 -8.69
CA VAL A 118 -15.00 4.30 -7.46
C VAL A 118 -15.03 5.81 -7.56
N ASP A 119 -15.61 6.45 -6.56
CA ASP A 119 -15.57 7.91 -6.40
C ASP A 119 -14.78 8.22 -5.13
N VAL A 120 -13.79 9.09 -5.25
CA VAL A 120 -12.95 9.58 -4.14
C VAL A 120 -13.13 11.08 -4.05
N ASP A 121 -13.53 11.55 -2.88
CA ASP A 121 -13.76 12.95 -2.54
C ASP A 121 -12.93 13.27 -1.30
N GLY A 122 -11.87 14.05 -1.45
CA GLY A 122 -10.89 14.29 -0.40
C GLY A 122 -10.37 15.71 -0.34
N ASP A 123 -9.70 16.02 0.77
CA ASP A 123 -9.10 17.34 1.03
C ASP A 123 -8.08 17.77 -0.04
N ILE A 124 -7.43 16.79 -0.69
CA ILE A 124 -6.33 17.04 -1.63
C ILE A 124 -6.77 16.84 -3.08
N LYS A 125 -7.61 15.86 -3.36
CA LYS A 125 -7.96 15.46 -4.72
C LYS A 125 -9.34 14.84 -4.81
N HIS A 126 -9.99 15.05 -5.97
CA HIS A 126 -11.19 14.34 -6.36
C HIS A 126 -10.85 13.42 -7.53
N ARG A 127 -11.33 12.17 -7.51
CA ARG A 127 -11.09 11.17 -8.57
C ARG A 127 -12.30 10.28 -8.72
N SER A 128 -12.63 9.96 -9.98
CA SER A 128 -13.63 8.93 -10.25
C SER A 128 -13.06 7.91 -11.23
N TYR A 129 -13.35 6.63 -10.97
CA TYR A 129 -12.95 5.52 -11.82
C TYR A 129 -14.21 4.79 -12.28
N TYR A 130 -14.30 4.54 -13.58
CA TYR A 130 -15.42 3.86 -14.23
C TYR A 130 -14.87 2.64 -14.96
N TYR A 131 -15.39 1.48 -14.65
CA TYR A 131 -15.10 0.25 -15.38
C TYR A 131 -16.42 -0.39 -15.83
N ASP A 132 -16.63 -0.43 -17.16
CA ASP A 132 -17.87 -0.89 -17.78
C ASP A 132 -17.83 -2.34 -18.29
N GLY A 133 -16.72 -3.04 -18.05
CA GLY A 133 -16.47 -4.41 -18.51
C GLY A 133 -15.48 -4.50 -19.67
N THR A 134 -15.13 -3.40 -20.29
CA THR A 134 -14.21 -3.34 -21.45
C THR A 134 -13.21 -2.21 -21.34
N THR A 135 -13.60 -1.11 -20.72
CA THR A 135 -12.80 0.11 -20.61
C THR A 135 -12.75 0.57 -19.17
N LEU A 136 -11.55 0.92 -18.71
CA LEU A 136 -11.33 1.65 -17.49
C LEU A 136 -11.08 3.11 -17.80
N THR A 137 -11.89 4.00 -17.22
CA THR A 137 -11.72 5.45 -17.35
C THR A 137 -11.48 6.07 -15.98
N MET A 138 -10.45 6.88 -15.86
CA MET A 138 -10.20 7.73 -14.70
C MET A 138 -10.57 9.17 -15.05
N LEU A 139 -11.35 9.83 -14.22
CA LEU A 139 -11.67 11.25 -14.30
C LEU A 139 -10.97 11.99 -13.14
N ALA A 140 -10.32 13.08 -13.50
CA ALA A 140 -9.70 14.03 -12.58
C ALA A 140 -10.39 15.39 -12.73
N PRO A 141 -11.49 15.64 -12.01
CA PRO A 141 -12.31 16.84 -12.22
C PRO A 141 -11.58 18.14 -11.88
N ASP A 142 -10.69 18.12 -10.90
CA ASP A 142 -9.92 19.32 -10.47
C ASP A 142 -8.99 19.80 -11.57
N GLU A 143 -8.44 18.88 -12.36
CA GLU A 143 -7.55 19.17 -13.51
C GLU A 143 -8.34 19.29 -14.82
N GLY A 144 -9.62 18.98 -14.81
CA GLY A 144 -10.47 18.98 -16.00
C GLY A 144 -10.03 17.97 -17.06
N VAL A 145 -9.50 16.82 -16.63
CA VAL A 145 -8.99 15.78 -17.55
C VAL A 145 -9.55 14.40 -17.22
N TYR A 146 -9.56 13.52 -18.23
CA TYR A 146 -9.82 12.10 -18.07
C TYR A 146 -8.88 11.28 -18.95
N ALA A 147 -8.71 10.02 -18.59
CA ALA A 147 -7.93 9.07 -19.38
C ALA A 147 -8.66 7.73 -19.44
N SER A 148 -8.70 7.12 -20.61
CA SER A 148 -9.34 5.83 -20.83
C SER A 148 -8.33 4.81 -21.35
N THR A 149 -8.48 3.55 -20.93
CA THR A 149 -7.67 2.44 -21.41
C THR A 149 -8.50 1.17 -21.54
N PRO A 150 -8.21 0.29 -22.53
CA PRO A 150 -8.79 -1.05 -22.51
C PRO A 150 -8.49 -1.76 -21.20
N ALA A 151 -9.46 -2.45 -20.67
CA ALA A 151 -9.37 -3.12 -19.37
C ALA A 151 -9.56 -4.64 -19.49
N PRO A 152 -8.99 -5.43 -18.57
CA PRO A 152 -9.22 -6.86 -18.47
C PRO A 152 -10.69 -7.22 -18.26
N ALA A 153 -11.03 -8.50 -18.38
CA ALA A 153 -12.42 -8.97 -18.36
C ALA A 153 -13.08 -8.96 -16.97
N THR A 154 -12.33 -8.84 -15.90
CA THR A 154 -12.85 -8.93 -14.53
C THR A 154 -12.41 -7.78 -13.64
N VAL A 155 -13.23 -7.44 -12.64
CA VAL A 155 -12.89 -6.43 -11.61
C VAL A 155 -11.60 -6.80 -10.89
N GLY A 156 -11.38 -8.08 -10.60
CA GLY A 156 -10.17 -8.54 -9.91
C GLY A 156 -8.89 -8.27 -10.70
N GLU A 157 -8.92 -8.51 -12.01
CA GLU A 157 -7.78 -8.21 -12.89
C GLU A 157 -7.54 -6.69 -13.02
N VAL A 158 -8.61 -5.88 -13.08
CA VAL A 158 -8.51 -4.40 -13.08
C VAL A 158 -7.87 -3.92 -11.78
N VAL A 159 -8.34 -4.40 -10.63
CA VAL A 159 -7.79 -4.07 -9.30
C VAL A 159 -6.30 -4.42 -9.23
N ASN A 160 -5.91 -5.62 -9.65
CA ASN A 160 -4.50 -6.03 -9.68
C ASN A 160 -3.68 -5.16 -10.64
N GLY A 161 -4.23 -4.80 -11.80
CA GLY A 161 -3.59 -3.91 -12.77
C GLY A 161 -3.34 -2.52 -12.19
N LEU A 162 -4.29 -1.94 -11.49
CA LEU A 162 -4.16 -0.64 -10.82
C LEU A 162 -3.06 -0.67 -9.76
N LEU A 163 -3.07 -1.69 -8.88
CA LEU A 163 -2.03 -1.88 -7.86
C LEU A 163 -0.63 -2.01 -8.46
N ASN A 164 -0.48 -2.83 -9.49
CA ASN A 164 0.81 -3.06 -10.16
C ASN A 164 1.35 -1.79 -10.86
N ASN A 165 0.48 -0.83 -11.17
CA ASN A 165 0.85 0.46 -11.74
C ASN A 165 0.95 1.58 -10.68
N GLY A 166 0.94 1.25 -9.40
CA GLY A 166 1.09 2.22 -8.32
C GLY A 166 -0.10 3.16 -8.13
N VAL A 167 -1.28 2.76 -8.63
CA VAL A 167 -2.51 3.53 -8.39
C VAL A 167 -3.03 3.17 -7.00
N GLU A 168 -2.96 4.12 -6.10
CA GLU A 168 -3.54 3.99 -4.76
C GLU A 168 -5.04 4.25 -4.85
N LEU A 169 -5.84 3.21 -4.63
CA LEU A 169 -7.27 3.33 -4.41
C LEU A 169 -7.57 3.01 -2.93
N PRO A 170 -8.36 3.83 -2.26
CA PRO A 170 -8.85 3.48 -0.93
C PRO A 170 -9.50 2.08 -0.95
N LEU A 171 -9.23 1.27 0.07
CA LEU A 171 -9.76 -0.08 0.25
C LEU A 171 -9.29 -1.17 -0.71
N ILE A 172 -8.45 -0.86 -1.67
CA ILE A 172 -8.02 -1.83 -2.67
C ILE A 172 -7.36 -3.07 -2.01
N ASP A 173 -6.60 -2.86 -0.92
CA ASP A 173 -5.94 -3.95 -0.18
C ASP A 173 -6.94 -4.88 0.50
N VAL A 174 -8.01 -4.34 1.10
CA VAL A 174 -9.06 -5.16 1.72
C VAL A 174 -9.82 -5.96 0.67
N LEU A 175 -10.11 -5.32 -0.48
CA LEU A 175 -10.83 -5.95 -1.57
C LEU A 175 -9.97 -6.98 -2.33
N ARG A 176 -8.66 -6.79 -2.37
CA ARG A 176 -7.72 -7.75 -2.96
C ARG A 176 -7.90 -9.16 -2.40
N GLN A 177 -8.17 -9.29 -1.09
CA GLN A 177 -8.45 -10.59 -0.47
C GLN A 177 -9.65 -11.30 -1.12
N GLY A 178 -10.68 -10.55 -1.56
CA GLY A 178 -11.83 -11.06 -2.29
C GLY A 178 -11.63 -11.18 -3.81
N PHE A 179 -10.43 -10.81 -4.34
CA PHE A 179 -10.11 -10.81 -5.77
C PHE A 179 -8.84 -11.60 -6.10
N GLN A 180 -8.60 -12.73 -5.44
CA GLN A 180 -7.49 -13.64 -5.68
C GLN A 180 -6.10 -13.15 -5.19
N GLY A 181 -6.06 -12.14 -4.34
CA GLY A 181 -4.86 -11.73 -3.63
C GLY A 181 -4.76 -12.34 -2.24
N SER A 182 -3.63 -12.15 -1.57
CA SER A 182 -3.46 -12.53 -0.17
C SER A 182 -2.96 -11.35 0.66
N LEU A 183 -3.70 -11.00 1.71
CA LEU A 183 -3.25 -10.04 2.72
C LEU A 183 -2.06 -10.58 3.54
N LEU A 184 -1.82 -11.90 3.51
CA LEU A 184 -0.73 -12.52 4.27
C LEU A 184 0.60 -12.54 3.53
N GLU A 185 0.66 -12.04 2.30
CA GLU A 185 1.92 -11.93 1.57
C GLU A 185 2.90 -11.00 2.31
N GLY A 186 4.10 -11.50 2.59
CA GLY A 186 5.12 -10.75 3.34
C GLY A 186 4.84 -10.57 4.83
N VAL A 187 3.75 -11.11 5.38
CA VAL A 187 3.45 -11.05 6.81
C VAL A 187 4.44 -11.91 7.58
N ARG A 188 5.12 -11.30 8.55
CA ARG A 188 6.07 -11.97 9.47
C ARG A 188 5.43 -12.42 10.76
N PHE A 189 4.41 -11.69 11.19
CA PHE A 189 3.70 -11.95 12.44
C PHE A 189 2.24 -11.53 12.30
N GLY A 190 1.31 -12.33 12.89
CA GLY A 190 -0.12 -12.02 12.91
C GLY A 190 -0.84 -12.73 14.03
N LEU A 191 -1.76 -12.02 14.69
CA LEU A 191 -2.54 -12.56 15.80
C LEU A 191 -3.97 -12.00 15.84
N LEU A 192 -4.86 -12.75 16.50
CA LEU A 192 -6.13 -12.25 16.99
C LEU A 192 -5.85 -11.53 18.34
N VAL A 193 -6.10 -10.23 18.38
CA VAL A 193 -5.94 -9.40 19.59
C VAL A 193 -7.07 -9.66 20.58
N GLY A 194 -8.30 -9.82 20.05
CA GLY A 194 -9.51 -9.99 20.84
C GLY A 194 -10.74 -9.44 20.11
N GLU A 195 -11.74 -9.04 20.87
CA GLU A 195 -12.97 -8.46 20.33
C GLU A 195 -13.04 -6.96 20.62
N SER A 196 -13.66 -6.22 19.71
CA SER A 196 -13.98 -4.81 19.91
C SER A 196 -15.23 -4.41 19.14
N THR A 197 -15.83 -3.26 19.49
CA THR A 197 -17.02 -2.74 18.80
C THR A 197 -16.63 -1.58 17.90
N ILE A 198 -16.98 -1.67 16.61
CA ILE A 198 -16.81 -0.61 15.60
C ILE A 198 -18.19 -0.20 15.10
N ASP A 199 -18.56 1.06 15.30
CA ASP A 199 -19.87 1.62 14.92
C ASP A 199 -21.06 0.74 15.38
N GLY A 200 -21.01 0.27 16.64
CA GLY A 200 -22.03 -0.59 17.23
C GLY A 200 -21.99 -2.06 16.80
N VAL A 201 -21.05 -2.46 15.94
CA VAL A 201 -20.91 -3.85 15.46
C VAL A 201 -19.76 -4.54 16.17
N LEU A 202 -20.04 -5.72 16.76
CA LEU A 202 -19.00 -6.57 17.38
C LEU A 202 -18.10 -7.16 16.30
N THR A 203 -16.78 -6.97 16.47
CA THR A 203 -15.74 -7.37 15.52
C THR A 203 -14.64 -8.18 16.21
N ASP A 204 -13.97 -9.03 15.43
CA ASP A 204 -12.67 -9.60 15.78
C ASP A 204 -11.58 -8.61 15.35
N HIS A 205 -10.70 -8.26 16.28
CA HIS A 205 -9.57 -7.36 16.04
C HIS A 205 -8.31 -8.17 15.75
N LEU A 206 -7.75 -7.97 14.59
CA LEU A 206 -6.53 -8.62 14.13
C LEU A 206 -5.37 -7.61 14.06
N ALA A 207 -4.15 -8.07 14.33
CA ALA A 207 -2.93 -7.27 14.17
C ALA A 207 -1.87 -8.08 13.43
N PHE A 208 -1.18 -7.43 12.50
CA PHE A 208 -0.18 -8.03 11.63
C PHE A 208 1.05 -7.13 11.48
N ARG A 209 2.21 -7.75 11.22
CA ARG A 209 3.46 -7.08 10.94
C ARG A 209 4.07 -7.56 9.64
N GLN A 210 4.44 -6.62 8.79
CA GLN A 210 5.27 -6.80 7.60
C GLN A 210 6.60 -6.03 7.78
N PRO A 211 7.57 -6.16 6.86
CA PRO A 211 8.88 -5.51 7.02
C PRO A 211 8.80 -4.00 7.28
N THR A 212 7.93 -3.29 6.57
CA THR A 212 7.83 -1.82 6.60
C THR A 212 6.54 -1.27 7.15
N ILE A 213 5.53 -2.12 7.37
CA ILE A 213 4.23 -1.70 7.90
C ILE A 213 3.75 -2.61 9.02
N ASP A 214 3.02 -2.04 9.97
CA ASP A 214 2.11 -2.73 10.88
C ASP A 214 0.69 -2.41 10.43
N TRP A 215 -0.20 -3.40 10.42
CA TRP A 215 -1.58 -3.17 10.07
C TRP A 215 -2.53 -3.93 10.97
N GLN A 216 -3.70 -3.38 11.13
CA GLN A 216 -4.75 -3.90 11.98
C GLN A 216 -6.06 -3.93 11.20
N LEU A 217 -6.87 -4.94 11.45
CA LEU A 217 -8.14 -5.15 10.76
C LEU A 217 -9.22 -5.56 11.76
N TRP A 218 -10.39 -4.98 11.63
CA TRP A 218 -11.57 -5.32 12.42
C TRP A 218 -12.61 -5.95 11.51
N VAL A 219 -12.95 -7.20 11.80
CA VAL A 219 -13.85 -8.02 10.98
C VAL A 219 -15.07 -8.42 11.80
N ALA A 220 -16.25 -8.08 11.35
CA ALA A 220 -17.51 -8.48 11.99
C ALA A 220 -17.67 -10.02 12.00
N LYS A 221 -18.51 -10.53 12.87
CA LYS A 221 -18.70 -11.99 13.03
C LYS A 221 -19.26 -12.68 11.77
N ASN A 222 -19.93 -11.93 10.89
CA ASN A 222 -20.36 -12.41 9.57
C ASN A 222 -19.25 -12.39 8.48
N GLY A 223 -18.05 -11.91 8.80
CA GLY A 223 -16.92 -11.78 7.88
C GLY A 223 -16.77 -10.40 7.22
N GLN A 224 -17.67 -9.47 7.49
CA GLN A 224 -17.64 -8.13 6.92
C GLN A 224 -16.49 -7.30 7.54
N PRO A 225 -15.52 -6.78 6.76
CA PRO A 225 -14.49 -5.88 7.28
C PRO A 225 -15.10 -4.52 7.62
N ARG A 226 -14.79 -3.98 8.81
CA ARG A 226 -15.34 -2.74 9.36
C ARG A 226 -14.34 -1.61 9.48
N LYS A 227 -13.07 -1.94 9.74
CA LYS A 227 -12.02 -0.96 9.91
C LYS A 227 -10.67 -1.54 9.50
N LEU A 228 -9.84 -0.73 8.87
CA LEU A 228 -8.44 -0.99 8.57
C LEU A 228 -7.60 0.16 9.15
N LEU A 229 -6.45 -0.17 9.74
CA LEU A 229 -5.42 0.77 10.14
C LEU A 229 -4.06 0.25 9.66
N ILE A 230 -3.32 1.09 8.96
CA ILE A 230 -1.95 0.81 8.51
C ILE A 230 -1.04 1.86 9.14
N THR A 231 0.06 1.43 9.74
CA THR A 231 1.13 2.31 10.23
C THR A 231 2.37 2.04 9.42
N THR A 232 2.88 3.05 8.72
CA THR A 232 4.14 2.95 7.99
C THR A 232 5.29 3.12 8.97
N ARG A 233 6.11 2.08 9.08
CA ARG A 233 7.25 2.04 9.99
C ARG A 233 8.49 2.63 9.31
N TYR A 234 9.38 3.20 10.10
CA TYR A 234 10.65 3.80 9.66
C TYR A 234 10.51 5.09 8.85
N GLU A 235 9.30 5.61 8.68
CA GLU A 235 9.09 6.98 8.24
C GLU A 235 8.97 7.92 9.43
N VAL A 236 9.39 9.17 9.26
CA VAL A 236 9.33 10.16 10.35
C VAL A 236 7.89 10.31 10.83
N GLY A 237 7.68 10.08 12.13
CA GLY A 237 6.37 10.20 12.76
C GLY A 237 5.44 9.00 12.58
N ASP A 238 5.91 7.88 11.99
CA ASP A 238 5.11 6.66 11.78
C ASP A 238 3.71 6.99 11.22
N PRO A 239 3.60 7.55 10.00
CA PRO A 239 2.33 8.02 9.46
C PRO A 239 1.33 6.87 9.34
N GLN A 240 0.05 7.20 9.60
CA GLN A 240 -1.04 6.24 9.60
C GLN A 240 -2.02 6.51 8.46
N TYR A 241 -2.56 5.41 7.94
CA TYR A 241 -3.74 5.36 7.09
C TYR A 241 -4.83 4.61 7.84
N GLN A 242 -6.00 5.20 8.02
CA GLN A 242 -7.15 4.57 8.63
C GLN A 242 -8.36 4.65 7.70
N ALA A 243 -9.12 3.55 7.60
CA ALA A 243 -10.39 3.51 6.88
C ALA A 243 -11.47 2.85 7.74
N ASN A 244 -12.60 3.53 7.94
CA ASN A 244 -13.82 2.97 8.52
C ASN A 244 -14.79 2.63 7.38
N LEU A 245 -15.39 1.43 7.41
CA LEU A 245 -16.09 0.84 6.28
C LEU A 245 -17.58 0.64 6.57
N SER A 246 -18.43 1.12 5.66
CA SER A 246 -19.86 0.87 5.67
C SER A 246 -20.27 0.13 4.40
N TRP A 247 -21.08 -0.93 4.53
CA TRP A 247 -21.43 -1.82 3.43
C TRP A 247 -22.92 -1.81 3.14
N THR A 248 -23.26 -1.81 1.84
CA THR A 248 -24.59 -2.09 1.34
C THR A 248 -24.48 -3.28 0.39
N GLU A 249 -25.06 -4.40 0.79
CA GLU A 249 -25.15 -5.60 -0.03
C GLU A 249 -26.35 -5.51 -0.98
N LYS A 250 -26.18 -6.02 -2.22
CA LYS A 250 -27.20 -6.02 -3.26
C LYS A 250 -27.90 -4.65 -3.44
N PRO A 251 -27.12 -3.56 -3.60
CA PRO A 251 -27.68 -2.23 -3.77
C PRO A 251 -28.50 -2.16 -5.06
N ARG A 252 -29.48 -1.25 -5.10
CA ARG A 252 -30.14 -0.89 -6.36
C ARG A 252 -29.17 -0.04 -7.19
N ILE A 253 -28.62 -0.60 -8.26
CA ILE A 253 -27.61 0.05 -9.11
C ILE A 253 -28.33 0.57 -10.38
N PRO A 254 -28.34 1.91 -10.63
CA PRO A 254 -28.81 2.48 -11.89
C PRO A 254 -28.00 1.96 -13.10
N ALA A 255 -28.63 1.85 -14.27
CA ALA A 255 -28.03 1.24 -15.45
C ALA A 255 -26.80 2.00 -16.01
N ASP A 256 -26.70 3.29 -15.70
CA ASP A 256 -25.64 4.20 -16.15
C ASP A 256 -24.50 4.35 -15.13
N THR A 257 -24.61 3.72 -13.96
CA THR A 257 -23.63 3.87 -12.86
C THR A 257 -22.19 3.64 -13.31
N PHE A 258 -21.97 2.66 -14.17
CA PHE A 258 -20.63 2.25 -14.61
C PHE A 258 -20.19 2.87 -15.94
N ARG A 259 -21.09 3.65 -16.56
CA ARG A 259 -20.80 4.31 -17.85
C ARG A 259 -20.15 5.67 -17.61
N PHE A 260 -19.00 5.89 -18.20
CA PHE A 260 -18.38 7.21 -18.23
C PHE A 260 -19.03 8.07 -19.30
N THR A 261 -19.28 9.32 -18.96
CA THR A 261 -19.64 10.39 -19.91
C THR A 261 -18.76 11.58 -19.58
N ALA A 262 -17.97 12.02 -20.56
CA ALA A 262 -17.05 13.12 -20.34
C ALA A 262 -17.80 14.41 -19.94
N PRO A 263 -17.44 15.05 -18.83
CA PRO A 263 -17.98 16.35 -18.47
C PRO A 263 -17.67 17.41 -19.53
N LYS A 264 -18.55 18.40 -19.67
CA LYS A 264 -18.33 19.51 -20.60
C LYS A 264 -17.01 20.22 -20.30
N GLY A 265 -16.12 20.27 -21.30
CA GLY A 265 -14.82 20.92 -21.19
C GLY A 265 -13.71 20.03 -20.66
N ALA A 266 -13.98 18.81 -20.22
CA ALA A 266 -12.95 17.86 -19.84
C ALA A 266 -12.15 17.43 -21.10
N ARG A 267 -10.82 17.31 -20.94
CA ARG A 267 -9.91 16.89 -22.02
C ARG A 267 -9.45 15.46 -21.80
N GLU A 268 -9.42 14.69 -22.86
CA GLU A 268 -8.79 13.38 -22.81
C GLU A 268 -7.27 13.51 -22.80
N ILE A 269 -6.62 12.73 -21.93
CA ILE A 269 -5.17 12.58 -21.87
C ILE A 269 -4.81 11.10 -22.01
N GLN A 270 -3.57 10.82 -22.42
CA GLN A 270 -3.11 9.43 -22.50
C GLN A 270 -2.89 8.85 -21.10
N PHE A 271 -3.32 7.62 -20.92
CA PHE A 271 -2.98 6.83 -19.74
C PHE A 271 -1.51 6.40 -19.87
N HIS A 272 -0.60 7.12 -19.23
CA HIS A 272 0.79 6.67 -19.15
C HIS A 272 0.88 5.56 -18.12
N SER A 273 0.98 4.31 -18.60
CA SER A 273 1.43 3.25 -17.72
C SER A 273 2.87 3.58 -17.31
N MET A 274 3.16 3.62 -16.02
CA MET A 274 4.55 3.57 -15.54
C MET A 274 5.10 2.15 -15.75
N ARG A 275 5.19 1.71 -17.01
CA ARG A 275 6.10 0.64 -17.37
C ARG A 275 7.47 1.27 -17.28
N GLY A 276 8.30 0.73 -16.39
CA GLY A 276 9.70 1.12 -16.31
C GLY A 276 10.28 1.21 -17.70
N THR A 277 11.00 2.28 -17.96
CA THR A 277 11.81 2.48 -19.15
C THR A 277 12.56 1.17 -19.44
N PRO A 278 12.47 0.58 -20.66
CA PRO A 278 13.39 -0.48 -21.02
C PRO A 278 14.79 0.07 -20.84
N SER A 279 15.62 -0.61 -20.06
CA SER A 279 17.06 -0.37 -20.04
C SER A 279 17.51 -0.40 -21.51
N ALA A 280 17.92 0.73 -22.03
CA ALA A 280 18.64 0.78 -23.30
C ALA A 280 19.95 0.01 -23.06
N GLY A 281 19.92 -1.27 -23.40
CA GLY A 281 21.11 -2.05 -23.65
C GLY A 281 21.56 -1.74 -25.06
N GLU A 282 22.69 -1.11 -25.14
CA GLU A 282 23.83 -1.36 -26.04
C GLU A 282 24.80 -0.21 -25.91
#